data_3ba60e73b5b24bfc8c49dc1c776c5f24
#
_entry.id   3ba60e73b5b24bfc8c49dc1c776c5f24
#
_cell.length_a   1.000
_cell.length_b   1.000
_cell.length_c   1.000
_cell.angle_alpha   90.00
_cell.angle_beta   90.00
_cell.angle_gamma   90.00
#
_symmetry.space_group_name_H-M   'P 1'
#
loop_
_entity.id
_entity.type
_entity.pdbx_description
1 polymer ?
#
loop_
_entity_poly.entity_id
_entity_poly.type
_entity_poly.pdbx_seq_one_letter_code
_entity_poly.pdbx_strand_id
1 'polypeptide(L)'
;FAKNQRHAEFIQQRFDVQYPHYAGHFARVITHSTTYAQSLIDDFSQPEKAPHIAISVDMLDTGIDVPEVVNLVFFKQVRSKTKFWQMIGRGTRLCPDVFGPGRNKTNFYVFDFCGNLEYFSQDLPGSEGSLQKSLNQRLFETRVGLVAKLDADLKGEPTEAPAGAGEHSEEGLRWDVARQLHATVAGMTLDNFLVRPHRQLVEEYAQWPAWKKITPEAAEAVAENLAGLPSGHIDNDEDAKRFDLLILRRQLAQLQSDTTVMERIRETVQQIAAGLAGKNTIPSVVAQHDLLEEVAGDNWWIDVTLPR
;
A
#
# COMPACT_ATOMS: atom_id res chain seq x y z
N PHE A 1 -4.48 22.15 9.38
CA PHE A 1 -5.83 21.77 8.92
C PHE A 1 -6.83 21.95 10.05
N ALA A 2 -7.88 22.74 9.79
CA ALA A 2 -8.94 23.08 10.75
C ALA A 2 -10.24 22.32 10.43
N LYS A 3 -11.11 22.17 11.45
CA LYS A 3 -12.37 21.43 11.33
C LYS A 3 -13.39 22.10 10.41
N ASN A 4 -13.51 23.41 10.52
CA ASN A 4 -14.44 24.24 9.74
C ASN A 4 -13.94 25.70 9.73
N GLN A 5 -14.64 26.58 9.00
CA GLN A 5 -14.30 28.00 8.85
C GLN A 5 -14.13 28.71 10.20
N ARG A 6 -15.11 28.58 11.09
CA ARG A 6 -15.06 29.20 12.43
C ARG A 6 -13.84 28.75 13.24
N HIS A 7 -13.48 27.49 13.13
CA HIS A 7 -12.28 26.95 13.81
C HIS A 7 -10.99 27.49 13.18
N ALA A 8 -10.94 27.63 11.85
CA ALA A 8 -9.78 28.21 11.16
C ALA A 8 -9.57 29.68 11.59
N GLU A 9 -10.63 30.48 11.63
CA GLU A 9 -10.62 31.87 12.10
C GLU A 9 -10.19 31.96 13.58
N PHE A 10 -10.69 31.06 14.43
CA PHE A 10 -10.29 30.99 15.84
C PHE A 10 -8.79 30.71 15.96
N ILE A 11 -8.22 29.78 15.21
CA ILE A 11 -6.79 29.46 15.23
C ILE A 11 -5.98 30.69 14.80
N GLN A 12 -6.38 31.36 13.71
CA GLN A 12 -5.74 32.58 13.25
C GLN A 12 -5.76 33.68 14.34
N GLN A 13 -6.92 33.93 14.91
CA GLN A 13 -7.09 34.94 15.95
C GLN A 13 -6.19 34.65 17.18
N ARG A 14 -6.12 33.38 17.60
CA ARG A 14 -5.25 32.98 18.73
C ARG A 14 -3.77 33.16 18.40
N PHE A 15 -3.37 32.85 17.16
CA PHE A 15 -2.02 33.13 16.68
C PHE A 15 -1.69 34.61 16.72
N ASP A 16 -2.57 35.48 16.18
CA ASP A 16 -2.37 36.92 16.11
C ASP A 16 -2.28 37.58 17.50
N VAL A 17 -3.09 37.09 18.45
CA VAL A 17 -3.02 37.53 19.86
C VAL A 17 -1.70 37.14 20.51
N GLN A 18 -1.22 35.92 20.24
CA GLN A 18 0.02 35.43 20.84
C GLN A 18 1.28 36.03 20.21
N TYR A 19 1.20 36.38 18.92
CA TYR A 19 2.32 36.90 18.11
C TYR A 19 1.95 38.21 17.42
N PRO A 20 1.63 39.28 18.17
CA PRO A 20 1.14 40.54 17.61
C PRO A 20 2.16 41.27 16.72
N HIS A 21 3.44 40.95 16.86
CA HIS A 21 4.52 41.55 16.06
C HIS A 21 4.46 41.14 14.57
N TYR A 22 3.74 40.08 14.22
CA TYR A 22 3.50 39.71 12.82
C TYR A 22 2.32 40.46 12.17
N ALA A 23 1.62 41.29 12.92
CA ALA A 23 0.55 42.18 12.45
C ALA A 23 -0.56 41.47 11.61
N GLY A 24 -0.84 40.19 11.91
CA GLY A 24 -1.86 39.40 11.22
C GLY A 24 -1.48 38.89 9.83
N HIS A 25 -0.22 39.02 9.42
CA HIS A 25 0.20 38.60 8.07
C HIS A 25 0.81 37.21 8.03
N PHE A 26 1.38 36.72 9.12
CA PHE A 26 2.14 35.49 9.16
C PHE A 26 1.30 34.21 9.03
N ALA A 27 0.14 34.18 9.69
CA ALA A 27 -0.83 33.08 9.62
C ALA A 27 -2.14 33.56 9.00
N ARG A 28 -2.62 32.90 7.95
CA ARG A 28 -3.83 33.29 7.23
C ARG A 28 -4.75 32.11 7.00
N VAL A 29 -6.05 32.36 7.13
CA VAL A 29 -7.09 31.42 6.73
C VAL A 29 -7.19 31.41 5.20
N ILE A 30 -7.06 30.22 4.62
CA ILE A 30 -7.18 29.98 3.18
C ILE A 30 -8.25 28.91 2.96
N THR A 31 -9.44 29.35 2.60
CA THR A 31 -10.62 28.52 2.35
C THR A 31 -11.38 29.02 1.14
N HIS A 32 -12.35 28.26 0.65
CA HIS A 32 -13.20 28.68 -0.48
C HIS A 32 -13.99 29.99 -0.24
N SER A 33 -14.23 30.35 1.02
CA SER A 33 -14.89 31.61 1.39
C SER A 33 -13.93 32.78 1.55
N THR A 34 -12.63 32.56 1.47
CA THR A 34 -11.60 33.58 1.60
C THR A 34 -11.56 34.44 0.32
N THR A 35 -11.73 35.75 0.46
CA THR A 35 -11.53 36.67 -0.65
C THR A 35 -10.08 36.64 -1.11
N TYR A 36 -9.85 36.51 -2.42
CA TYR A 36 -8.51 36.37 -3.02
C TYR A 36 -7.74 35.15 -2.54
N ALA A 37 -8.44 34.01 -2.28
CA ALA A 37 -7.80 32.76 -1.84
C ALA A 37 -6.65 32.32 -2.75
N GLN A 38 -6.81 32.46 -4.08
CA GLN A 38 -5.76 32.08 -5.04
C GLN A 38 -4.51 32.93 -4.87
N SER A 39 -4.63 34.24 -4.70
CA SER A 39 -3.48 35.12 -4.47
C SER A 39 -2.76 34.77 -3.17
N LEU A 40 -3.49 34.41 -2.12
CA LEU A 40 -2.87 33.96 -0.86
C LEU A 40 -2.14 32.60 -1.00
N ILE A 41 -2.62 31.73 -1.89
CA ILE A 41 -1.95 30.48 -2.22
C ILE A 41 -0.65 30.75 -3.00
N ASP A 42 -0.72 31.66 -3.98
CA ASP A 42 0.43 32.04 -4.79
C ASP A 42 1.51 32.70 -3.93
N ASP A 43 1.12 33.54 -2.96
CA ASP A 43 2.04 34.13 -1.99
C ASP A 43 2.59 33.09 -1.01
N PHE A 44 1.75 32.15 -0.51
CA PHE A 44 2.18 31.06 0.36
C PHE A 44 3.19 30.10 -0.31
N SER A 45 3.17 30.04 -1.63
CA SER A 45 4.10 29.24 -2.44
C SER A 45 5.47 29.93 -2.65
N GLN A 46 5.66 31.13 -2.09
CA GLN A 46 6.90 31.89 -2.21
C GLN A 46 7.54 32.07 -0.82
N PRO A 47 8.73 31.49 -0.57
CA PRO A 47 9.34 31.46 0.77
C PRO A 47 9.56 32.85 1.40
N GLU A 48 9.74 33.89 0.58
CA GLU A 48 10.00 35.25 1.06
C GLU A 48 8.71 36.04 1.37
N LYS A 49 7.53 35.50 0.99
CA LYS A 49 6.25 36.18 1.17
C LYS A 49 5.43 35.56 2.30
N ALA A 50 4.65 36.42 2.94
CA ALA A 50 3.60 35.99 3.85
C ALA A 50 2.33 35.57 3.06
N PRO A 51 1.56 34.59 3.55
CA PRO A 51 1.68 33.96 4.85
C PRO A 51 2.69 32.81 4.87
N HIS A 52 3.31 32.56 6.02
CA HIS A 52 4.17 31.39 6.27
C HIS A 52 3.40 30.24 6.93
N ILE A 53 2.18 30.52 7.43
CA ILE A 53 1.26 29.50 7.94
C ILE A 53 -0.09 29.65 7.20
N ALA A 54 -0.47 28.60 6.46
CA ALA A 54 -1.76 28.50 5.82
C ALA A 54 -2.71 27.67 6.69
N ILE A 55 -3.83 28.24 7.13
CA ILE A 55 -4.87 27.59 7.94
C ILE A 55 -6.01 27.23 7.01
N SER A 56 -6.19 25.95 6.70
CA SER A 56 -7.19 25.50 5.73
C SER A 56 -8.16 24.49 6.32
N VAL A 57 -9.37 24.43 5.76
CA VAL A 57 -10.36 23.41 6.08
C VAL A 57 -10.29 22.25 5.09
N ASP A 58 -10.46 22.51 3.80
CA ASP A 58 -10.49 21.51 2.72
C ASP A 58 -9.78 21.99 1.45
N MET A 59 -9.54 23.29 1.30
CA MET A 59 -9.03 23.86 0.04
C MET A 59 -7.59 23.43 -0.28
N LEU A 60 -6.77 23.22 0.74
CA LEU A 60 -5.38 22.78 0.58
C LEU A 60 -5.24 21.24 0.56
N ASP A 61 -6.34 20.50 0.66
CA ASP A 61 -6.31 19.03 0.64
C ASP A 61 -6.01 18.51 -0.78
N THR A 62 -6.42 19.23 -1.82
CA THR A 62 -6.27 18.88 -3.23
C THR A 62 -5.76 20.05 -4.07
N GLY A 63 -5.02 19.80 -5.14
CA GLY A 63 -4.75 20.77 -6.21
C GLY A 63 -3.68 21.82 -5.96
N ILE A 64 -3.01 21.85 -4.80
CA ILE A 64 -1.95 22.80 -4.50
C ILE A 64 -0.61 22.07 -4.43
N ASP A 65 0.39 22.62 -5.10
CA ASP A 65 1.76 22.10 -5.10
C ASP A 65 2.70 23.15 -4.51
N VAL A 66 3.00 23.00 -3.21
CA VAL A 66 3.94 23.86 -2.46
C VAL A 66 5.01 22.98 -1.86
N PRO A 67 6.14 22.77 -2.55
CA PRO A 67 7.22 21.89 -2.10
C PRO A 67 7.85 22.32 -0.76
N GLU A 68 7.78 23.62 -0.42
CA GLU A 68 8.34 24.23 0.77
C GLU A 68 7.63 23.83 2.07
N VAL A 69 6.47 23.20 2.00
CA VAL A 69 5.73 22.76 3.19
C VAL A 69 6.52 21.70 3.95
N VAL A 70 7.01 22.08 5.14
CA VAL A 70 7.79 21.20 6.03
C VAL A 70 7.04 20.77 7.29
N ASN A 71 5.91 21.39 7.59
CA ASN A 71 5.10 21.07 8.76
C ASN A 71 3.62 20.90 8.36
N LEU A 72 3.02 19.81 8.77
CA LEU A 72 1.59 19.55 8.65
C LEU A 72 0.99 19.41 10.04
N VAL A 73 -0.02 20.25 10.34
CA VAL A 73 -0.66 20.28 11.65
C VAL A 73 -2.13 19.91 11.50
N PHE A 74 -2.58 18.87 12.19
CA PHE A 74 -3.96 18.38 12.17
C PHE A 74 -4.68 18.79 13.45
N PHE A 75 -5.57 19.79 13.35
CA PHE A 75 -6.54 20.17 14.36
C PHE A 75 -7.96 19.74 14.00
N LYS A 76 -8.08 18.69 13.19
CA LYS A 76 -9.36 18.08 12.81
C LYS A 76 -9.23 16.57 12.75
N GLN A 77 -10.33 15.89 13.10
CA GLN A 77 -10.48 14.47 12.77
C GLN A 77 -10.77 14.33 11.28
N VAL A 78 -9.98 13.53 10.59
CA VAL A 78 -10.19 13.16 9.19
C VAL A 78 -10.91 11.80 9.19
N ARG A 79 -12.02 11.70 8.45
CA ARG A 79 -12.82 10.46 8.43
C ARG A 79 -12.50 9.56 7.24
N SER A 80 -11.85 10.10 6.21
CA SER A 80 -11.49 9.37 5.00
C SER A 80 -10.00 9.09 4.97
N LYS A 81 -9.61 7.83 4.86
CA LYS A 81 -8.21 7.39 4.75
C LYS A 81 -7.54 8.00 3.51
N THR A 82 -8.22 7.97 2.37
CA THR A 82 -7.73 8.59 1.13
C THR A 82 -7.46 10.07 1.30
N LYS A 83 -8.41 10.81 1.92
CA LYS A 83 -8.26 12.23 2.18
C LYS A 83 -7.09 12.52 3.14
N PHE A 84 -6.96 11.72 4.18
CA PHE A 84 -5.85 11.84 5.13
C PHE A 84 -4.49 11.69 4.42
N TRP A 85 -4.33 10.66 3.58
CA TRP A 85 -3.09 10.44 2.84
C TRP A 85 -2.84 11.51 1.76
N GLN A 86 -3.87 12.07 1.16
CA GLN A 86 -3.73 13.23 0.26
C GLN A 86 -3.19 14.46 1.02
N MET A 87 -3.66 14.69 2.25
CA MET A 87 -3.17 15.77 3.12
C MET A 87 -1.72 15.52 3.55
N ILE A 88 -1.36 14.30 3.95
CA ILE A 88 0.04 13.90 4.23
C ILE A 88 0.92 14.11 3.00
N GLY A 89 0.41 13.80 1.80
CA GLY A 89 1.11 14.01 0.53
C GLY A 89 1.54 15.45 0.25
N ARG A 90 0.96 16.45 0.94
CA ARG A 90 1.41 17.86 0.82
C ARG A 90 2.80 18.09 1.40
N GLY A 91 3.23 17.28 2.37
CA GLY A 91 4.56 17.35 2.95
C GLY A 91 5.64 16.56 2.21
N THR A 92 5.26 15.62 1.34
CA THR A 92 6.21 14.66 0.73
C THR A 92 7.02 15.22 -0.44
N ARG A 93 6.70 16.41 -0.95
CA ARG A 93 7.42 17.01 -2.07
C ARG A 93 8.85 17.35 -1.69
N LEU A 94 9.80 17.02 -2.58
CA LEU A 94 11.20 17.41 -2.43
C LEU A 94 11.34 18.90 -2.70
N CYS A 95 12.17 19.58 -1.91
CA CYS A 95 12.49 21.00 -2.09
C CYS A 95 13.99 21.20 -1.86
N PRO A 96 14.76 21.49 -2.92
CA PRO A 96 16.15 21.88 -2.78
C PRO A 96 16.29 23.20 -2.01
N ASP A 97 17.34 23.33 -1.23
CA ASP A 97 17.73 24.57 -0.56
C ASP A 97 16.67 25.22 0.36
N VAL A 98 15.64 24.48 0.77
CA VAL A 98 14.54 25.00 1.59
C VAL A 98 15.00 25.60 2.93
N PHE A 99 16.10 25.13 3.48
CA PHE A 99 16.70 25.61 4.71
C PHE A 99 17.98 26.44 4.46
N GLY A 100 18.18 26.92 3.23
CA GLY A 100 19.36 27.67 2.77
C GLY A 100 20.25 26.86 1.83
N PRO A 101 21.25 27.47 1.21
CA PRO A 101 22.09 26.86 0.19
C PRO A 101 22.70 25.52 0.64
N GLY A 102 22.50 24.46 -0.16
CA GLY A 102 22.94 23.09 0.12
C GLY A 102 22.14 22.34 1.19
N ARG A 103 21.08 22.93 1.75
CA ARG A 103 20.25 22.35 2.81
C ARG A 103 18.88 21.98 2.29
N ASN A 104 18.81 20.84 1.62
CA ASN A 104 17.61 20.32 1.00
C ASN A 104 16.59 19.82 2.04
N LYS A 105 15.33 19.82 1.67
CA LYS A 105 14.28 19.16 2.43
C LYS A 105 14.44 17.64 2.34
N THR A 106 14.83 17.01 3.43
CA THR A 106 15.00 15.55 3.56
C THR A 106 13.84 14.88 4.28
N ASN A 107 13.03 15.66 5.02
CA ASN A 107 11.91 15.20 5.81
C ASN A 107 10.90 16.33 6.01
N PHE A 108 9.72 15.97 6.51
CA PHE A 108 8.71 16.89 6.98
C PHE A 108 8.14 16.38 8.31
N TYR A 109 7.47 17.25 9.06
CA TYR A 109 6.90 16.90 10.35
C TYR A 109 5.38 16.87 10.28
N VAL A 110 4.78 15.92 10.99
CA VAL A 110 3.34 15.81 11.17
C VAL A 110 3.00 15.97 12.65
N PHE A 111 2.19 16.98 12.96
CA PHE A 111 1.67 17.24 14.30
C PHE A 111 0.19 16.90 14.30
N ASP A 112 -0.14 15.71 14.80
CA ASP A 112 -1.52 15.22 14.83
C ASP A 112 -2.10 15.31 16.25
N PHE A 113 -2.95 16.32 16.48
CA PHE A 113 -3.62 16.55 17.74
C PHE A 113 -4.97 15.83 17.87
N CYS A 114 -5.38 15.10 16.85
CA CYS A 114 -6.67 14.43 16.78
C CYS A 114 -6.61 12.90 16.65
N GLY A 115 -5.39 12.32 16.74
CA GLY A 115 -5.20 10.88 16.68
C GLY A 115 -5.50 10.25 15.31
N ASN A 116 -5.39 11.02 14.22
CA ASN A 116 -5.66 10.50 12.88
C ASN A 116 -4.63 9.45 12.47
N LEU A 117 -3.34 9.66 12.81
CA LEU A 117 -2.28 8.69 12.52
C LEU A 117 -2.56 7.36 13.23
N GLU A 118 -2.94 7.42 14.52
CA GLU A 118 -3.29 6.24 15.29
C GLU A 118 -4.55 5.57 14.73
N TYR A 119 -5.60 6.36 14.44
CA TYR A 119 -6.86 5.86 13.88
C TYR A 119 -6.66 5.15 12.52
N PHE A 120 -5.87 5.72 11.61
CA PHE A 120 -5.64 5.14 10.29
C PHE A 120 -4.51 4.09 10.26
N SER A 121 -3.72 3.97 11.31
CA SER A 121 -2.79 2.85 11.51
C SER A 121 -3.49 1.62 12.09
N GLN A 122 -4.62 1.81 12.80
CA GLN A 122 -5.44 0.70 13.27
C GLN A 122 -6.33 0.22 12.12
N ASP A 123 -6.19 -1.04 11.70
CA ASP A 123 -7.16 -1.70 10.83
C ASP A 123 -8.44 -2.01 11.64
N LEU A 124 -9.28 -0.98 11.83
CA LEU A 124 -10.60 -1.18 12.43
C LEU A 124 -11.52 -1.85 11.40
N PRO A 125 -12.07 -3.04 11.69
CA PRO A 125 -13.08 -3.63 10.84
C PRO A 125 -14.37 -2.81 10.91
N GLY A 126 -14.67 -2.08 9.85
CA GLY A 126 -16.00 -1.60 9.53
C GLY A 126 -16.40 -0.22 10.02
N SER A 127 -16.20 0.78 9.22
CA SER A 127 -17.23 1.75 8.82
C SER A 127 -16.72 2.61 7.66
N GLU A 128 -17.50 2.69 6.65
CA GLU A 128 -17.36 3.31 5.35
C GLU A 128 -16.70 2.42 4.29
N GLY A 129 -17.48 2.15 3.25
CA GLY A 129 -17.27 1.32 2.09
C GLY A 129 -15.89 0.69 2.00
N SER A 130 -15.80 -0.59 2.19
CA SER A 130 -14.56 -1.35 2.30
C SER A 130 -13.50 -0.76 1.38
N LEU A 131 -12.51 -0.08 1.95
CA LEU A 131 -11.26 0.18 1.23
C LEU A 131 -10.72 -1.21 0.92
N GLN A 132 -11.02 -1.68 -0.29
CA GLN A 132 -10.52 -2.97 -0.74
C GLN A 132 -9.02 -2.92 -0.59
N LYS A 133 -8.48 -3.83 0.22
CA LYS A 133 -7.03 -4.04 0.33
C LYS A 133 -6.43 -3.98 -1.08
N SER A 134 -5.36 -3.25 -1.27
CA SER A 134 -4.73 -3.13 -2.59
C SER A 134 -4.41 -4.53 -3.15
N LEU A 135 -4.29 -4.64 -4.46
CA LEU A 135 -3.95 -5.92 -5.08
C LEU A 135 -2.63 -6.48 -4.54
N ASN A 136 -1.63 -5.62 -4.37
CA ASN A 136 -0.32 -6.00 -3.80
C ASN A 136 -0.45 -6.48 -2.34
N GLN A 137 -1.27 -5.82 -1.53
CA GLN A 137 -1.54 -6.24 -0.15
C GLN A 137 -2.18 -7.62 -0.11
N ARG A 138 -3.22 -7.83 -0.94
CA ARG A 138 -3.92 -9.12 -1.03
C ARG A 138 -3.01 -10.25 -1.52
N LEU A 139 -2.14 -9.97 -2.50
CA LEU A 139 -1.12 -10.91 -2.98
C LEU A 139 -0.16 -11.30 -1.86
N PHE A 140 0.39 -10.30 -1.15
CA PHE A 140 1.32 -10.52 -0.07
C PHE A 140 0.69 -11.38 1.04
N GLU A 141 -0.49 -11.01 1.54
CA GLU A 141 -1.22 -11.77 2.57
C GLU A 141 -1.52 -13.20 2.14
N THR A 142 -1.97 -13.40 0.88
CA THR A 142 -2.27 -14.73 0.37
C THR A 142 -1.00 -15.58 0.24
N ARG A 143 0.11 -15.00 -0.21
CA ARG A 143 1.42 -15.67 -0.28
C ARG A 143 1.92 -16.07 1.11
N VAL A 144 1.85 -15.19 2.09
CA VAL A 144 2.22 -15.49 3.49
C VAL A 144 1.37 -16.63 4.03
N GLY A 145 0.05 -16.58 3.84
CA GLY A 145 -0.87 -17.64 4.26
C GLY A 145 -0.56 -18.99 3.60
N LEU A 146 -0.20 -19.00 2.31
CA LEU A 146 0.17 -20.21 1.60
C LEU A 146 1.47 -20.84 2.15
N VAL A 147 2.52 -20.03 2.35
CA VAL A 147 3.79 -20.51 2.94
C VAL A 147 3.56 -21.04 4.34
N ALA A 148 2.83 -20.31 5.19
CA ALA A 148 2.54 -20.73 6.56
C ALA A 148 1.77 -22.07 6.60
N LYS A 149 0.80 -22.26 5.68
CA LYS A 149 0.03 -23.50 5.62
C LYS A 149 0.88 -24.67 5.15
N LEU A 150 1.72 -24.46 4.14
CA LEU A 150 2.67 -25.49 3.68
C LEU A 150 3.67 -25.86 4.78
N ASP A 151 4.19 -24.87 5.52
CA ASP A 151 5.13 -25.10 6.63
C ASP A 151 4.48 -25.83 7.82
N ALA A 152 3.20 -25.63 8.07
CA ALA A 152 2.45 -26.32 9.12
C ALA A 152 2.24 -27.81 8.81
N ASP A 153 2.07 -28.14 7.52
CA ASP A 153 1.84 -29.52 7.08
C ASP A 153 3.15 -30.31 6.91
N LEU A 154 4.32 -29.62 6.88
CA LEU A 154 5.63 -30.24 6.76
C LEU A 154 6.18 -30.76 8.09
N LYS A 155 6.55 -32.06 8.11
CA LYS A 155 7.26 -32.68 9.23
C LYS A 155 8.79 -32.43 9.10
N GLY A 156 9.27 -31.38 9.80
CA GLY A 156 10.70 -31.05 9.83
C GLY A 156 11.01 -29.67 9.24
N GLU A 157 12.27 -29.42 8.93
CA GLU A 157 12.70 -28.23 8.19
C GLU A 157 12.58 -28.51 6.69
N PRO A 158 11.99 -27.59 5.90
CA PRO A 158 11.87 -27.74 4.47
C PRO A 158 13.26 -27.69 3.81
N THR A 159 13.53 -28.64 2.92
CA THR A 159 14.75 -28.63 2.10
C THR A 159 14.63 -27.56 1.03
N GLU A 160 15.61 -26.67 0.95
CA GLU A 160 15.57 -25.56 -0.02
C GLU A 160 15.62 -26.08 -1.46
N ALA A 161 14.58 -25.77 -2.23
CA ALA A 161 14.50 -26.08 -3.64
C ALA A 161 15.07 -24.94 -4.50
N PRO A 162 15.65 -25.23 -5.69
CA PRO A 162 16.09 -24.19 -6.61
C PRO A 162 14.94 -23.31 -7.09
N ALA A 163 15.25 -22.11 -7.58
CA ALA A 163 14.25 -21.23 -8.14
C ALA A 163 13.60 -21.86 -9.38
N GLY A 164 12.27 -21.67 -9.52
CA GLY A 164 11.49 -22.25 -10.61
C GLY A 164 11.08 -23.71 -10.41
N ALA A 165 11.36 -24.30 -9.24
CA ALA A 165 10.92 -25.67 -8.95
C ALA A 165 9.42 -25.75 -8.58
N GLY A 166 8.74 -24.60 -8.46
CA GLY A 166 7.35 -24.52 -8.02
C GLY A 166 6.33 -25.19 -8.92
N GLU A 167 6.65 -25.37 -10.19
CA GLU A 167 5.77 -26.07 -11.14
C GLU A 167 5.75 -27.61 -10.92
N HIS A 168 6.69 -28.16 -10.16
CA HIS A 168 6.92 -29.59 -10.07
C HIS A 168 6.70 -30.20 -8.69
N SER A 169 6.72 -29.40 -7.62
CA SER A 169 6.55 -29.87 -6.25
C SER A 169 5.99 -28.81 -5.31
N GLU A 170 5.32 -29.26 -4.24
CA GLU A 170 4.83 -28.37 -3.18
C GLU A 170 6.00 -27.66 -2.44
N GLU A 171 7.11 -28.34 -2.26
CA GLU A 171 8.32 -27.73 -1.70
C GLU A 171 8.88 -26.63 -2.62
N GLY A 172 8.93 -26.90 -3.94
CA GLY A 172 9.31 -25.90 -4.93
C GLY A 172 8.40 -24.67 -4.91
N LEU A 173 7.08 -24.90 -4.91
CA LEU A 173 6.07 -23.83 -4.80
C LEU A 173 6.28 -23.00 -3.53
N ARG A 174 6.45 -23.67 -2.39
CA ARG A 174 6.72 -23.02 -1.10
C ARG A 174 7.93 -22.09 -1.18
N TRP A 175 9.04 -22.56 -1.78
CA TRP A 175 10.26 -21.76 -1.89
C TRP A 175 10.15 -20.62 -2.90
N ASP A 176 9.47 -20.82 -4.02
CA ASP A 176 9.26 -19.76 -5.01
C ASP A 176 8.38 -18.63 -4.45
N VAL A 177 7.33 -18.98 -3.69
CA VAL A 177 6.51 -17.99 -3.01
C VAL A 177 7.28 -17.26 -1.90
N ALA A 178 8.11 -17.97 -1.13
CA ALA A 178 8.96 -17.35 -0.11
C ALA A 178 9.99 -16.38 -0.71
N ARG A 179 10.57 -16.69 -1.90
CA ARG A 179 11.47 -15.77 -2.61
C ARG A 179 10.77 -14.47 -3.03
N GLN A 180 9.53 -14.57 -3.50
CA GLN A 180 8.75 -13.39 -3.87
C GLN A 180 8.44 -12.51 -2.64
N LEU A 181 8.09 -13.12 -1.52
CA LEU A 181 7.87 -12.42 -0.24
C LEU A 181 9.16 -11.75 0.25
N HIS A 182 10.26 -12.49 0.26
CA HIS A 182 11.59 -11.97 0.63
C HIS A 182 11.98 -10.78 -0.26
N ALA A 183 11.85 -10.89 -1.59
CA ALA A 183 12.17 -9.80 -2.51
C ALA A 183 11.33 -8.56 -2.24
N THR A 184 10.05 -8.74 -1.91
CA THR A 184 9.15 -7.64 -1.55
C THR A 184 9.61 -6.95 -0.27
N VAL A 185 9.94 -7.71 0.80
CA VAL A 185 10.37 -7.12 2.09
C VAL A 185 11.77 -6.53 1.99
N ALA A 186 12.71 -7.20 1.31
CA ALA A 186 14.06 -6.68 1.07
C ALA A 186 14.07 -5.38 0.24
N GLY A 187 13.04 -5.16 -0.58
CA GLY A 187 12.84 -3.90 -1.31
C GLY A 187 12.23 -2.76 -0.48
N MET A 188 11.85 -2.99 0.78
CA MET A 188 11.32 -1.95 1.67
C MET A 188 12.48 -1.11 2.22
N THR A 189 12.34 0.23 2.17
CA THR A 189 13.35 1.13 2.72
C THR A 189 12.90 1.72 4.05
N LEU A 190 13.77 1.69 5.06
CA LEU A 190 13.54 2.29 6.37
C LEU A 190 13.53 3.83 6.34
N ASP A 191 13.95 4.44 5.24
CA ASP A 191 13.80 5.88 5.04
C ASP A 191 12.35 6.28 4.80
N ASN A 192 11.52 5.33 4.36
CA ASN A 192 10.09 5.55 4.20
C ASN A 192 9.39 5.58 5.57
N PHE A 193 8.63 6.64 5.82
CA PHE A 193 7.96 6.86 7.11
C PHE A 193 6.87 5.82 7.42
N LEU A 194 6.28 5.16 6.39
CA LEU A 194 5.32 4.06 6.56
C LEU A 194 6.01 2.76 6.96
N VAL A 195 7.24 2.56 6.53
CA VAL A 195 8.05 1.36 6.80
C VAL A 195 8.72 1.45 8.17
N ARG A 196 9.17 2.64 8.55
CA ARG A 196 9.95 2.88 9.78
C ARG A 196 9.31 2.36 11.08
N PRO A 197 7.98 2.46 11.32
CA PRO A 197 7.34 1.89 12.50
C PRO A 197 7.48 0.36 12.60
N HIS A 198 7.63 -0.31 11.45
CA HIS A 198 7.74 -1.77 11.35
C HIS A 198 9.18 -2.25 11.19
N ARG A 199 10.16 -1.41 11.53
CA ARG A 199 11.60 -1.61 11.33
C ARG A 199 12.07 -3.01 11.76
N GLN A 200 11.65 -3.47 12.93
CA GLN A 200 12.10 -4.72 13.50
C GLN A 200 11.74 -5.93 12.61
N LEU A 201 10.48 -5.97 12.16
CA LEU A 201 10.01 -7.02 11.24
C LEU A 201 10.65 -6.89 9.86
N VAL A 202 10.80 -5.65 9.35
CA VAL A 202 11.43 -5.42 8.05
C VAL A 202 12.90 -5.87 8.07
N GLU A 203 13.68 -5.50 9.10
CA GLU A 203 15.08 -5.92 9.24
C GLU A 203 15.23 -7.44 9.38
N GLU A 204 14.31 -8.09 10.08
CA GLU A 204 14.29 -9.55 10.25
C GLU A 204 13.95 -10.27 8.93
N TYR A 205 12.81 -9.91 8.31
CA TYR A 205 12.30 -10.57 7.10
C TYR A 205 12.94 -10.07 5.78
N ALA A 206 13.78 -9.03 5.82
CA ALA A 206 14.70 -8.71 4.74
C ALA A 206 15.87 -9.71 4.65
N GLN A 207 16.06 -10.56 5.68
CA GLN A 207 17.07 -11.59 5.70
C GLN A 207 16.48 -12.95 5.27
N TRP A 208 17.09 -13.59 4.28
CA TRP A 208 16.62 -14.87 3.75
C TRP A 208 16.40 -15.98 4.82
N PRO A 209 17.24 -16.14 5.86
CA PRO A 209 17.04 -17.17 6.89
C PRO A 209 15.67 -17.10 7.60
N ALA A 210 15.04 -15.93 7.72
CA ALA A 210 13.72 -15.79 8.33
C ALA A 210 12.61 -16.50 7.54
N TRP A 211 12.82 -16.73 6.24
CA TRP A 211 11.87 -17.41 5.36
C TRP A 211 12.09 -18.93 5.25
N LYS A 212 13.07 -19.51 5.96
CA LYS A 212 13.30 -20.96 5.91
C LYS A 212 12.12 -21.75 6.46
N LYS A 213 11.53 -21.29 7.55
CA LYS A 213 10.29 -21.83 8.10
C LYS A 213 9.55 -20.72 8.85
N ILE A 214 8.28 -20.51 8.55
CA ILE A 214 7.47 -19.50 9.20
C ILE A 214 6.42 -20.16 10.10
N THR A 215 6.31 -19.70 11.36
CA THR A 215 5.24 -20.16 12.25
C THR A 215 3.93 -19.43 11.96
N PRO A 216 2.77 -19.98 12.33
CA PRO A 216 1.49 -19.29 12.14
C PRO A 216 1.46 -17.89 12.77
N GLU A 217 2.01 -17.74 13.97
CA GLU A 217 2.05 -16.46 14.69
C GLU A 217 2.94 -15.44 13.97
N ALA A 218 4.09 -15.90 13.48
CA ALA A 218 5.00 -15.06 12.69
C ALA A 218 4.38 -14.66 11.35
N ALA A 219 3.66 -15.57 10.70
CA ALA A 219 2.94 -15.29 9.45
C ALA A 219 1.84 -14.24 9.66
N GLU A 220 1.08 -14.31 10.76
CA GLU A 220 0.08 -13.32 11.12
C GLU A 220 0.73 -11.95 11.33
N ALA A 221 1.81 -11.87 12.12
CA ALA A 221 2.54 -10.63 12.37
C ALA A 221 3.10 -10.02 11.07
N VAL A 222 3.66 -10.82 10.17
CA VAL A 222 4.19 -10.38 8.87
C VAL A 222 3.05 -9.90 7.96
N ALA A 223 1.93 -10.63 7.87
CA ALA A 223 0.80 -10.26 7.05
C ALA A 223 0.14 -8.97 7.54
N GLU A 224 -0.07 -8.81 8.85
CA GLU A 224 -0.69 -7.61 9.42
C GLU A 224 0.17 -6.36 9.27
N ASN A 225 1.47 -6.48 9.48
CA ASN A 225 2.35 -5.32 9.59
C ASN A 225 3.07 -4.97 8.29
N LEU A 226 3.33 -5.91 7.38
CA LEU A 226 4.14 -5.66 6.19
C LEU A 226 3.36 -5.63 4.88
N ALA A 227 2.17 -6.26 4.79
CA ALA A 227 1.45 -6.46 3.53
C ALA A 227 1.07 -5.18 2.77
N GLY A 228 0.86 -4.07 3.46
CA GLY A 228 0.46 -2.79 2.85
C GLY A 228 1.61 -1.80 2.64
N LEU A 229 2.83 -2.18 3.03
CA LEU A 229 3.97 -1.27 3.01
C LEU A 229 4.54 -1.09 1.58
N PRO A 230 5.02 0.12 1.26
CA PRO A 230 5.66 0.37 -0.02
C PRO A 230 7.00 -0.38 -0.12
N SER A 231 7.23 -0.99 -1.29
CA SER A 231 8.47 -1.69 -1.63
C SER A 231 9.03 -1.18 -2.96
N GLY A 232 10.35 -1.15 -3.07
CA GLY A 232 11.05 -0.87 -4.32
C GLY A 232 10.99 -2.04 -5.32
N HIS A 233 10.51 -3.21 -4.90
CA HIS A 233 10.24 -4.33 -5.79
C HIS A 233 8.92 -4.07 -6.53
N ILE A 234 9.03 -3.59 -7.78
CA ILE A 234 7.88 -3.20 -8.59
C ILE A 234 7.66 -4.24 -9.68
N ASP A 235 6.50 -4.86 -9.66
CA ASP A 235 5.91 -5.56 -10.79
C ASP A 235 4.81 -4.67 -11.37
N ASN A 236 4.84 -4.38 -12.66
CA ASN A 236 3.91 -3.45 -13.30
C ASN A 236 2.77 -4.15 -14.04
N ASP A 237 2.76 -5.47 -14.12
CA ASP A 237 1.69 -6.21 -14.80
C ASP A 237 0.50 -6.47 -13.85
N GLU A 238 -0.44 -5.56 -13.87
CA GLU A 238 -1.64 -5.64 -13.01
C GLU A 238 -2.56 -6.81 -13.38
N ASP A 239 -2.60 -7.23 -14.64
CA ASP A 239 -3.45 -8.34 -15.07
C ASP A 239 -2.81 -9.68 -14.70
N ALA A 240 -1.50 -9.83 -14.84
CA ALA A 240 -0.76 -10.97 -14.32
C ALA A 240 -0.94 -11.11 -12.80
N LYS A 241 -0.83 -10.03 -12.04
CA LYS A 241 -1.07 -10.04 -10.59
C LYS A 241 -2.47 -10.47 -10.19
N ARG A 242 -3.50 -10.07 -10.95
CA ARG A 242 -4.88 -10.50 -10.71
C ARG A 242 -5.04 -11.99 -10.92
N PHE A 243 -4.41 -12.51 -11.97
CA PHE A 243 -4.40 -13.93 -12.25
C PHE A 243 -3.62 -14.71 -11.19
N ASP A 244 -2.42 -14.25 -10.80
CA ASP A 244 -1.63 -14.81 -9.71
C ASP A 244 -2.45 -14.90 -8.41
N LEU A 245 -3.16 -13.83 -8.05
CA LEU A 245 -4.00 -13.83 -6.86
C LEU A 245 -5.13 -14.87 -6.95
N LEU A 246 -5.68 -15.08 -8.13
CA LEU A 246 -6.73 -16.09 -8.36
C LEU A 246 -6.16 -17.50 -8.12
N ILE A 247 -4.99 -17.80 -8.69
CA ILE A 247 -4.32 -19.10 -8.52
C ILE A 247 -3.88 -19.33 -7.07
N LEU A 248 -3.23 -18.35 -6.44
CA LEU A 248 -2.81 -18.44 -5.03
C LEU A 248 -4.00 -18.71 -4.09
N ARG A 249 -5.15 -18.09 -4.35
CA ARG A 249 -6.38 -18.35 -3.59
C ARG A 249 -6.92 -19.75 -3.78
N ARG A 250 -6.84 -20.29 -5.01
CA ARG A 250 -7.21 -21.67 -5.27
C ARG A 250 -6.31 -22.64 -4.52
N GLN A 251 -4.99 -22.41 -4.57
CA GLN A 251 -3.98 -23.21 -3.85
C GLN A 251 -4.24 -23.19 -2.34
N LEU A 252 -4.50 -22.01 -1.78
CA LEU A 252 -4.82 -21.89 -0.36
C LEU A 252 -6.13 -22.58 0.01
N ALA A 253 -7.18 -22.45 -0.82
CA ALA A 253 -8.45 -23.13 -0.63
C ALA A 253 -8.30 -24.67 -0.71
N GLN A 254 -7.41 -25.17 -1.57
CA GLN A 254 -7.10 -26.60 -1.66
C GLN A 254 -6.47 -27.12 -0.36
N LEU A 255 -5.51 -26.41 0.22
CA LEU A 255 -4.92 -26.76 1.51
C LEU A 255 -5.90 -26.64 2.69
N GLN A 256 -6.90 -25.80 2.56
CA GLN A 256 -7.98 -25.63 3.55
C GLN A 256 -9.19 -26.55 3.32
N SER A 257 -9.17 -27.33 2.24
CA SER A 257 -10.29 -28.19 1.81
C SER A 257 -11.61 -27.41 1.56
N ASP A 258 -11.50 -26.13 1.13
CA ASP A 258 -12.65 -25.30 0.76
C ASP A 258 -13.06 -25.54 -0.69
N THR A 259 -13.88 -26.58 -0.87
CA THR A 259 -14.37 -27.01 -2.19
C THR A 259 -15.20 -25.94 -2.90
N THR A 260 -15.93 -25.11 -2.14
CA THR A 260 -16.78 -24.05 -2.71
C THR A 260 -15.93 -22.96 -3.38
N VAL A 261 -14.87 -22.52 -2.72
CA VAL A 261 -13.95 -21.53 -3.26
C VAL A 261 -13.17 -22.12 -4.44
N MET A 262 -12.69 -23.36 -4.32
CA MET A 262 -11.99 -24.07 -5.41
C MET A 262 -12.83 -24.13 -6.69
N GLU A 263 -14.10 -24.53 -6.58
CA GLU A 263 -14.99 -24.68 -7.73
C GLU A 263 -15.29 -23.34 -8.41
N ARG A 264 -15.61 -22.30 -7.63
CA ARG A 264 -15.82 -20.96 -8.17
C ARG A 264 -14.58 -20.40 -8.90
N ILE A 265 -13.37 -20.66 -8.38
CA ILE A 265 -12.14 -20.22 -9.03
C ILE A 265 -11.90 -21.04 -10.30
N ARG A 266 -12.15 -22.36 -10.27
CA ARG A 266 -12.09 -23.22 -11.46
C ARG A 266 -12.94 -22.65 -12.60
N GLU A 267 -14.21 -22.39 -12.34
CA GLU A 267 -15.12 -21.80 -13.33
C GLU A 267 -14.59 -20.47 -13.90
N THR A 268 -14.03 -19.63 -13.03
CA THR A 268 -13.45 -18.36 -13.46
C THR A 268 -12.24 -18.55 -14.38
N VAL A 269 -11.34 -19.48 -14.06
CA VAL A 269 -10.15 -19.76 -14.88
C VAL A 269 -10.56 -20.39 -16.22
N GLN A 270 -11.53 -21.32 -16.20
CA GLN A 270 -12.09 -21.92 -17.43
C GLN A 270 -12.67 -20.84 -18.36
N GLN A 271 -13.42 -19.88 -17.83
CA GLN A 271 -13.96 -18.75 -18.61
C GLN A 271 -12.86 -17.87 -19.20
N ILE A 272 -11.80 -17.59 -18.44
CA ILE A 272 -10.63 -16.83 -18.92
C ILE A 272 -9.94 -17.60 -20.05
N ALA A 273 -9.67 -18.89 -19.86
CA ALA A 273 -9.02 -19.74 -20.86
C ALA A 273 -9.84 -19.84 -22.16
N ALA A 274 -11.14 -20.09 -22.06
CA ALA A 274 -12.04 -20.12 -23.20
C ALA A 274 -12.11 -18.75 -23.93
N GLY A 275 -12.15 -17.67 -23.17
CA GLY A 275 -12.13 -16.30 -23.74
C GLY A 275 -10.84 -15.97 -24.48
N LEU A 276 -9.70 -16.48 -24.00
CA LEU A 276 -8.40 -16.33 -24.65
C LEU A 276 -8.30 -17.23 -25.88
N ALA A 277 -8.68 -18.51 -25.80
CA ALA A 277 -8.65 -19.45 -26.93
C ALA A 277 -9.39 -18.93 -28.17
N GLY A 278 -10.46 -18.12 -27.98
CA GLY A 278 -11.18 -17.46 -29.07
C GLY A 278 -10.41 -16.31 -29.78
N LYS A 279 -9.23 -15.89 -29.28
CA LYS A 279 -8.47 -14.74 -29.81
C LYS A 279 -7.34 -15.17 -30.75
N ASN A 280 -7.69 -15.69 -31.92
CA ASN A 280 -6.75 -16.25 -32.89
C ASN A 280 -5.82 -15.24 -33.60
N THR A 281 -5.90 -13.95 -33.26
CA THR A 281 -5.07 -12.89 -33.85
C THR A 281 -3.84 -12.55 -33.02
N ILE A 282 -3.74 -13.06 -31.80
CA ILE A 282 -2.64 -12.79 -30.85
C ILE A 282 -1.63 -13.95 -30.92
N PRO A 283 -0.39 -13.74 -31.42
CA PRO A 283 0.58 -14.81 -31.64
C PRO A 283 0.89 -15.66 -30.39
N SER A 284 1.02 -15.02 -29.23
CA SER A 284 1.27 -15.72 -27.97
C SER A 284 0.10 -16.60 -27.53
N VAL A 285 -1.14 -16.20 -27.83
CA VAL A 285 -2.35 -16.99 -27.56
C VAL A 285 -2.43 -18.18 -28.50
N VAL A 286 -2.14 -17.96 -29.80
CA VAL A 286 -2.12 -19.03 -30.80
C VAL A 286 -1.07 -20.09 -30.45
N ALA A 287 0.10 -19.69 -29.95
CA ALA A 287 1.14 -20.62 -29.52
C ALA A 287 0.75 -21.50 -28.32
N GLN A 288 -0.24 -21.10 -27.53
CA GLN A 288 -0.71 -21.81 -26.34
C GLN A 288 -2.17 -22.30 -26.48
N HIS A 289 -2.70 -22.34 -27.71
CA HIS A 289 -4.11 -22.61 -27.97
C HIS A 289 -4.56 -23.96 -27.39
N ASP A 290 -3.78 -25.02 -27.61
CA ASP A 290 -4.12 -26.37 -27.14
C ASP A 290 -4.18 -26.42 -25.62
N LEU A 291 -3.23 -25.77 -24.91
CA LEU A 291 -3.24 -25.67 -23.46
C LEU A 291 -4.47 -24.88 -22.95
N LEU A 292 -4.82 -23.79 -23.63
CA LEU A 292 -5.97 -22.98 -23.26
C LEU A 292 -7.28 -23.77 -23.42
N GLU A 293 -7.42 -24.59 -24.46
CA GLU A 293 -8.56 -25.48 -24.64
C GLU A 293 -8.61 -26.59 -23.57
N GLU A 294 -7.47 -27.18 -23.23
CA GLU A 294 -7.39 -28.16 -22.14
C GLU A 294 -7.82 -27.55 -20.80
N VAL A 295 -7.31 -26.37 -20.44
CA VAL A 295 -7.64 -25.66 -19.19
C VAL A 295 -9.11 -25.23 -19.17
N ALA A 296 -9.70 -24.89 -20.32
CA ALA A 296 -11.12 -24.57 -20.42
C ALA A 296 -12.03 -25.80 -20.24
N GLY A 297 -11.49 -27.01 -20.46
CA GLY A 297 -12.22 -28.28 -20.31
C GLY A 297 -12.21 -28.81 -18.88
N ASP A 298 -13.16 -29.71 -18.57
CA ASP A 298 -13.26 -30.28 -17.21
C ASP A 298 -12.21 -31.34 -16.91
N ASN A 299 -11.68 -32.01 -17.91
CA ASN A 299 -10.77 -33.13 -17.75
C ASN A 299 -9.43 -32.68 -17.17
N TRP A 300 -8.95 -31.52 -17.53
CA TRP A 300 -7.69 -30.95 -17.00
C TRP A 300 -7.73 -30.76 -15.48
N TRP A 301 -8.90 -30.49 -14.91
CA TRP A 301 -9.08 -30.21 -13.48
C TRP A 301 -9.19 -31.43 -12.59
N ILE A 302 -9.30 -32.64 -13.16
CA ILE A 302 -9.44 -33.90 -12.41
C ILE A 302 -8.17 -34.21 -11.61
N ASP A 303 -6.99 -33.98 -12.22
CA ASP A 303 -5.68 -34.34 -11.66
C ASP A 303 -4.80 -33.13 -11.36
N VAL A 304 -5.41 -31.94 -11.17
CA VAL A 304 -4.65 -30.72 -10.85
C VAL A 304 -4.09 -30.79 -9.44
N THR A 305 -2.76 -30.87 -9.36
CA THR A 305 -2.02 -30.80 -8.11
C THR A 305 -1.88 -29.38 -7.59
N LEU A 306 -1.42 -29.21 -6.35
CA LEU A 306 -1.22 -27.88 -5.76
C LEU A 306 -0.24 -27.00 -6.56
N PRO A 307 0.92 -27.51 -7.03
CA PRO A 307 1.89 -26.74 -7.83
C PRO A 307 1.42 -26.42 -9.25
N ARG A 308 0.51 -27.22 -9.81
CA ARG A 308 0.02 -27.12 -11.19
C ARG A 308 -1.27 -26.33 -11.25
#